data_ee541b694372e2104ae4ca3e7f0b2dbe
#
_entry.id   ee541b694372e2104ae4ca3e7f0b2dbe
#
_cell.length_a   1.000
_cell.length_b   1.000
_cell.length_c   1.000
_cell.angle_alpha   90.00
_cell.angle_beta   90.00
_cell.angle_gamma   90.00
#
_symmetry.space_group_name_H-M   'P 1'
#
loop_
_entity.id
_entity.type
_entity.pdbx_description
1 polymer ?
#
loop_
_entity_poly.entity_id
_entity_poly.type
_entity_poly.pdbx_seq_one_letter_code
_entity_poly.pdbx_strand_id
1 'polypeptide(L)'
;MSLTAKANVKVLFALTLVHFTGDFYSSFTSPLFPLFVEKLGLSLTQVGLIAGINRLLAFIVQPSVGYLADRYQTRAFILVGLVMAVVFIPLSGIATGFWTLLLAVAIGSVGSAMFHPSVTGMVPLYSGNKAGFAMSVFNTGGTLAFGLGPLFITWYASRFGLGALPLTMVLGLMATVYLFAAVPAPQTEGMRSLGFLGAVKESLGDAWKSVALIWLVMVLR
;
A
#
# COMPACT_ATOMS: atom_id res chain seq x y z
N MET A 1 -23.78 -18.50 -0.71
CA MET A 1 -23.05 -18.16 0.54
C MET A 1 -24.08 -17.94 1.66
N SER A 2 -24.02 -18.67 2.78
CA SER A 2 -25.02 -18.61 3.87
C SER A 2 -25.03 -17.20 4.49
N LEU A 3 -26.19 -16.56 4.50
CA LEU A 3 -26.44 -15.21 5.07
C LEU A 3 -26.25 -15.10 6.60
N THR A 4 -25.77 -16.18 7.25
CA THR A 4 -25.60 -16.27 8.72
C THR A 4 -24.15 -16.34 9.18
N ALA A 5 -23.18 -16.17 8.28
CA ALA A 5 -21.77 -16.21 8.66
C ALA A 5 -21.43 -15.03 9.60
N LYS A 6 -20.90 -15.34 10.79
CA LYS A 6 -20.41 -14.31 11.74
C LYS A 6 -19.13 -13.68 11.20
N ALA A 7 -18.97 -12.36 11.39
CA ALA A 7 -17.75 -11.66 11.06
C ALA A 7 -16.55 -12.22 11.85
N ASN A 8 -15.42 -12.41 11.18
CA ASN A 8 -14.16 -12.76 11.84
C ASN A 8 -13.40 -11.47 12.22
N VAL A 9 -13.74 -10.94 13.39
CA VAL A 9 -13.21 -9.66 13.89
C VAL A 9 -11.68 -9.69 14.01
N LYS A 10 -11.07 -10.83 14.36
CA LYS A 10 -9.60 -10.95 14.48
C LYS A 10 -8.91 -10.75 13.13
N VAL A 11 -9.45 -11.38 12.09
CA VAL A 11 -8.90 -11.22 10.73
C VAL A 11 -9.15 -9.79 10.22
N LEU A 12 -10.36 -9.24 10.41
CA LEU A 12 -10.67 -7.86 10.00
C LEU A 12 -9.75 -6.85 10.70
N PHE A 13 -9.48 -7.02 11.98
CA PHE A 13 -8.52 -6.19 12.70
C PHE A 13 -7.10 -6.31 12.12
N ALA A 14 -6.65 -7.54 11.84
CA ALA A 14 -5.34 -7.75 11.22
C ALA A 14 -5.24 -7.10 9.83
N LEU A 15 -6.28 -7.22 8.98
CA LEU A 15 -6.33 -6.57 7.67
C LEU A 15 -6.32 -5.04 7.79
N THR A 16 -7.05 -4.48 8.75
CA THR A 16 -7.05 -3.04 9.04
C THR A 16 -5.68 -2.59 9.53
N LEU A 17 -5.00 -3.38 10.35
CA LEU A 17 -3.66 -3.07 10.83
C LEU A 17 -2.61 -3.16 9.70
N VAL A 18 -2.75 -4.09 8.73
CA VAL A 18 -1.93 -4.10 7.50
C VAL A 18 -2.09 -2.78 6.76
N HIS A 19 -3.33 -2.38 6.52
CA HIS A 19 -3.65 -1.14 5.81
C HIS A 19 -3.09 0.07 6.54
N PHE A 20 -3.35 0.17 7.85
CA PHE A 20 -2.78 1.23 8.68
C PHE A 20 -1.25 1.27 8.61
N THR A 21 -0.57 0.14 8.81
CA THR A 21 0.89 0.09 8.84
C THR A 21 1.48 0.48 7.49
N GLY A 22 0.98 -0.09 6.39
CA GLY A 22 1.48 0.20 5.06
C GLY A 22 1.29 1.68 4.66
N ASP A 23 0.11 2.24 4.92
CA ASP A 23 -0.19 3.65 4.62
C ASP A 23 0.55 4.61 5.54
N PHE A 24 0.76 4.24 6.80
CA PHE A 24 1.56 5.02 7.74
C PHE A 24 2.98 5.24 7.21
N TYR A 25 3.66 4.18 6.78
CA TYR A 25 5.00 4.31 6.19
C TYR A 25 4.98 5.01 4.83
N SER A 26 4.01 4.70 3.97
CA SER A 26 3.89 5.32 2.65
C SER A 26 3.68 6.84 2.72
N SER A 27 3.06 7.32 3.79
CA SER A 27 2.81 8.74 4.01
C SER A 27 4.05 9.56 4.40
N PHE A 28 5.18 8.92 4.72
CA PHE A 28 6.39 9.60 5.20
C PHE A 28 7.09 10.45 4.14
N THR A 29 7.03 10.05 2.88
CA THR A 29 7.86 10.64 1.82
C THR A 29 7.54 12.10 1.56
N SER A 30 6.26 12.45 1.39
CA SER A 30 5.84 13.80 0.99
C SER A 30 6.22 14.88 2.01
N PRO A 31 5.97 14.73 3.32
CA PRO A 31 6.34 15.73 4.32
C PRO A 31 7.86 15.89 4.50
N LEU A 32 8.64 14.90 4.06
CA LEU A 32 10.10 14.95 4.15
C LEU A 32 10.78 15.58 2.94
N PHE A 33 10.07 15.88 1.85
CA PHE A 33 10.68 16.51 0.67
C PHE A 33 11.47 17.79 0.96
N PRO A 34 11.02 18.74 1.81
CA PRO A 34 11.83 19.91 2.14
C PRO A 34 13.20 19.55 2.73
N LEU A 35 13.25 18.57 3.62
CA LEU A 35 14.49 18.09 4.24
C LEU A 35 15.39 17.35 3.24
N PHE A 36 14.82 16.60 2.30
CA PHE A 36 15.59 15.97 1.22
C PHE A 36 16.15 17.00 0.24
N VAL A 37 15.39 18.06 -0.09
CA VAL A 37 15.87 19.16 -0.92
C VAL A 37 17.08 19.83 -0.27
N GLU A 38 16.99 20.15 1.00
CA GLU A 38 18.08 20.78 1.76
C GLU A 38 19.31 19.85 1.85
N LYS A 39 19.10 18.58 2.24
CA LYS A 39 20.21 17.62 2.46
C LYS A 39 20.91 17.20 1.17
N LEU A 40 20.17 17.01 0.07
CA LEU A 40 20.68 16.39 -1.16
C LEU A 40 20.83 17.38 -2.32
N GLY A 41 20.49 18.65 -2.12
CA GLY A 41 20.52 19.68 -3.17
C GLY A 41 19.57 19.39 -4.33
N LEU A 42 18.38 18.84 -4.06
CA LEU A 42 17.46 18.43 -5.13
C LEU A 42 16.79 19.65 -5.78
N SER A 43 16.66 19.61 -7.10
CA SER A 43 15.81 20.54 -7.84
C SER A 43 14.32 20.22 -7.66
N LEU A 44 13.44 21.20 -7.86
CA LEU A 44 11.99 20.98 -7.85
C LEU A 44 11.55 19.95 -8.91
N THR A 45 12.24 19.90 -10.07
CA THR A 45 12.01 18.90 -11.09
C THR A 45 12.30 17.49 -10.57
N GLN A 46 13.40 17.29 -9.83
CA GLN A 46 13.73 16.00 -9.23
C GLN A 46 12.71 15.56 -8.18
N VAL A 47 12.23 16.50 -7.35
CA VAL A 47 11.13 16.21 -6.40
C VAL A 47 9.86 15.81 -7.13
N GLY A 48 9.50 16.55 -8.19
CA GLY A 48 8.36 16.21 -9.04
C GLY A 48 8.49 14.84 -9.71
N LEU A 49 9.70 14.47 -10.18
CA LEU A 49 9.95 13.15 -10.74
C LEU A 49 9.79 12.04 -9.70
N ILE A 50 10.30 12.21 -8.48
CA ILE A 50 10.11 11.21 -7.42
C ILE A 50 8.63 11.03 -7.11
N ALA A 51 7.89 12.13 -6.94
CA ALA A 51 6.45 12.09 -6.66
C ALA A 51 5.64 11.47 -7.81
N GLY A 52 5.96 11.84 -9.06
CA GLY A 52 5.29 11.32 -10.27
C GLY A 52 5.57 9.84 -10.51
N ILE A 53 6.81 9.40 -10.37
CA ILE A 53 7.19 7.99 -10.51
C ILE A 53 6.52 7.15 -9.41
N ASN A 54 6.51 7.62 -8.17
CA ASN A 54 5.81 6.97 -7.09
C ASN A 54 4.32 6.72 -7.45
N ARG A 55 3.65 7.74 -7.93
CA ARG A 55 2.24 7.65 -8.32
C ARG A 55 2.02 6.73 -9.52
N LEU A 56 2.87 6.85 -10.54
CA LEU A 56 2.81 5.99 -11.72
C LEU A 56 2.99 4.51 -11.37
N LEU A 57 3.96 4.19 -10.51
CA LEU A 57 4.19 2.82 -10.04
C LEU A 57 2.95 2.26 -9.32
N ALA A 58 2.28 3.05 -8.49
CA ALA A 58 1.05 2.62 -7.84
C ALA A 58 -0.03 2.26 -8.85
N PHE A 59 -0.24 3.08 -9.89
CA PHE A 59 -1.24 2.82 -10.92
C PHE A 59 -0.95 1.61 -11.81
N ILE A 60 0.31 1.23 -11.97
CA ILE A 60 0.71 0.04 -12.75
C ILE A 60 0.67 -1.21 -11.87
N VAL A 61 1.24 -1.12 -10.66
CA VAL A 61 1.43 -2.28 -9.78
C VAL A 61 0.11 -2.75 -9.17
N GLN A 62 -0.76 -1.84 -8.74
CA GLN A 62 -2.02 -2.24 -8.08
C GLN A 62 -2.90 -3.14 -8.95
N PRO A 63 -3.27 -2.80 -10.20
CA PRO A 63 -4.09 -3.69 -11.03
C PRO A 63 -3.35 -4.98 -11.41
N SER A 64 -2.03 -4.91 -11.62
CA SER A 64 -1.23 -6.10 -11.95
C SER A 64 -1.19 -7.08 -10.78
N VAL A 65 -0.94 -6.59 -9.57
CA VAL A 65 -0.94 -7.43 -8.37
C VAL A 65 -2.34 -7.89 -8.00
N GLY A 66 -3.38 -7.07 -8.20
CA GLY A 66 -4.77 -7.51 -8.02
C GLY A 66 -5.06 -8.76 -8.83
N TYR A 67 -4.74 -8.74 -10.11
CA TYR A 67 -4.89 -9.91 -10.99
C TYR A 67 -4.06 -11.13 -10.53
N LEU A 68 -2.80 -10.91 -10.15
CA LEU A 68 -1.92 -11.98 -9.69
C LEU A 68 -2.38 -12.57 -8.34
N ALA A 69 -2.86 -11.74 -7.43
CA ALA A 69 -3.37 -12.17 -6.14
C ALA A 69 -4.62 -13.05 -6.29
N ASP A 70 -5.52 -12.67 -7.20
CA ASP A 70 -6.69 -13.48 -7.53
C ASP A 70 -6.31 -14.82 -8.13
N ARG A 71 -5.24 -14.85 -8.92
CA ARG A 71 -4.78 -16.09 -9.58
C ARG A 71 -4.05 -17.05 -8.65
N TYR A 72 -3.14 -16.53 -7.80
CA TYR A 72 -2.23 -17.36 -7.00
C TYR A 72 -2.67 -17.58 -5.56
N GLN A 73 -3.71 -16.89 -5.07
CA GLN A 73 -4.27 -17.07 -3.73
C GLN A 73 -3.20 -17.06 -2.62
N THR A 74 -2.23 -16.19 -2.72
CA THR A 74 -1.10 -16.11 -1.79
C THR A 74 -1.13 -14.84 -0.96
N ARG A 75 -0.81 -14.97 0.32
CA ARG A 75 -0.57 -13.81 1.19
C ARG A 75 0.80 -13.15 0.96
N ALA A 76 1.61 -13.69 0.07
CA ALA A 76 2.94 -13.16 -0.20
C ALA A 76 2.90 -11.68 -0.65
N PHE A 77 1.93 -11.31 -1.51
CA PHE A 77 1.78 -9.93 -1.96
C PHE A 77 1.50 -8.96 -0.80
N ILE A 78 0.75 -9.40 0.22
CA ILE A 78 0.47 -8.60 1.42
C ILE A 78 1.74 -8.43 2.23
N LEU A 79 2.41 -9.54 2.57
CA LEU A 79 3.52 -9.53 3.51
C LEU A 79 4.80 -8.95 2.89
N VAL A 80 5.13 -9.35 1.65
CA VAL A 80 6.29 -8.79 0.94
C VAL A 80 6.07 -7.32 0.65
N GLY A 81 4.87 -6.93 0.20
CA GLY A 81 4.53 -5.54 -0.02
C GLY A 81 4.67 -4.69 1.24
N LEU A 82 4.17 -5.19 2.37
CA LEU A 82 4.30 -4.50 3.66
C LEU A 82 5.76 -4.36 4.09
N VAL A 83 6.56 -5.43 3.99
CA VAL A 83 8.02 -5.39 4.29
C VAL A 83 8.73 -4.37 3.40
N MET A 84 8.44 -4.35 2.10
CA MET A 84 9.04 -3.38 1.18
C MET A 84 8.72 -1.95 1.58
N ALA A 85 7.47 -1.62 1.92
CA ALA A 85 7.08 -0.29 2.36
C ALA A 85 7.78 0.09 3.69
N VAL A 86 7.72 -0.81 4.68
CA VAL A 86 8.28 -0.59 6.02
C VAL A 86 9.79 -0.44 6.01
N VAL A 87 10.49 -1.11 5.10
CA VAL A 87 11.97 -1.06 5.01
C VAL A 87 12.42 0.07 4.11
N PHE A 88 11.94 0.12 2.87
CA PHE A 88 12.53 1.03 1.87
C PHE A 88 12.10 2.48 2.03
N ILE A 89 10.92 2.78 2.54
CA ILE A 89 10.55 4.17 2.81
C ILE A 89 11.46 4.79 3.88
N PRO A 90 11.70 4.19 5.06
CA PRO A 90 12.66 4.72 6.03
C PRO A 90 14.11 4.73 5.54
N LEU A 91 14.53 3.77 4.69
CA LEU A 91 15.87 3.80 4.08
C LEU A 91 16.14 5.05 3.25
N SER A 92 15.11 5.74 2.76
CA SER A 92 15.24 7.04 2.12
C SER A 92 16.00 8.06 2.98
N GLY A 93 15.91 7.95 4.31
CA GLY A 93 16.59 8.86 5.25
C GLY A 93 18.11 8.84 5.18
N ILE A 94 18.71 7.74 4.73
CA ILE A 94 20.16 7.61 4.53
C ILE A 94 20.56 7.75 3.06
N ALA A 95 19.67 8.17 2.18
CA ALA A 95 19.99 8.44 0.79
C ALA A 95 21.12 9.46 0.67
N THR A 96 22.02 9.23 -0.30
CA THR A 96 23.21 10.04 -0.57
C THR A 96 23.06 10.93 -1.80
N GLY A 97 21.94 10.83 -2.52
CA GLY A 97 21.64 11.64 -3.70
C GLY A 97 20.30 11.25 -4.33
N PHE A 98 19.98 11.93 -5.46
CA PHE A 98 18.70 11.76 -6.16
C PHE A 98 18.38 10.29 -6.48
N TRP A 99 19.32 9.54 -7.06
CA TRP A 99 19.08 8.17 -7.51
C TRP A 99 18.84 7.19 -6.37
N THR A 100 19.57 7.32 -5.26
CA THR A 100 19.39 6.48 -4.07
C THR A 100 18.07 6.79 -3.38
N LEU A 101 17.67 8.05 -3.33
CA LEU A 101 16.36 8.47 -2.82
C LEU A 101 15.22 7.93 -3.70
N LEU A 102 15.33 8.14 -5.02
CA LEU A 102 14.35 7.66 -5.99
C LEU A 102 14.16 6.15 -5.88
N LEU A 103 15.26 5.39 -5.81
CA LEU A 103 15.21 3.92 -5.72
C LEU A 103 14.53 3.47 -4.43
N ALA A 104 14.90 4.05 -3.29
CA ALA A 104 14.30 3.71 -2.00
C ALA A 104 12.78 4.00 -2.00
N VAL A 105 12.38 5.20 -2.45
CA VAL A 105 10.97 5.57 -2.54
C VAL A 105 10.22 4.70 -3.55
N ALA A 106 10.79 4.42 -4.72
CA ALA A 106 10.16 3.60 -5.74
C ALA A 106 9.90 2.15 -5.25
N ILE A 107 10.90 1.52 -4.63
CA ILE A 107 10.74 0.16 -4.08
C ILE A 107 9.70 0.15 -2.96
N GLY A 108 9.73 1.12 -2.04
CA GLY A 108 8.75 1.24 -0.97
C GLY A 108 7.33 1.46 -1.51
N SER A 109 7.19 2.24 -2.58
CA SER A 109 5.92 2.51 -3.26
C SER A 109 5.35 1.29 -3.98
N VAL A 110 6.22 0.51 -4.64
CA VAL A 110 5.84 -0.80 -5.20
C VAL A 110 5.32 -1.70 -4.08
N GLY A 111 6.00 -1.74 -2.94
CA GLY A 111 5.54 -2.48 -1.76
C GLY A 111 4.16 -2.04 -1.29
N SER A 112 3.94 -0.74 -1.17
CA SER A 112 2.63 -0.18 -0.82
C SER A 112 1.56 -0.59 -1.84
N ALA A 113 1.85 -0.47 -3.13
CA ALA A 113 0.92 -0.84 -4.19
C ALA A 113 0.58 -2.35 -4.20
N MET A 114 1.49 -3.21 -3.74
CA MET A 114 1.31 -4.66 -3.73
C MET A 114 0.28 -5.14 -2.69
N PHE A 115 0.29 -4.59 -1.48
CA PHE A 115 -0.60 -5.11 -0.43
C PHE A 115 -2.05 -4.64 -0.59
N HIS A 116 -2.28 -3.44 -1.13
CA HIS A 116 -3.60 -2.81 -1.19
C HIS A 116 -4.69 -3.68 -1.85
N PRO A 117 -4.55 -4.16 -3.10
CA PRO A 117 -5.60 -4.92 -3.75
C PRO A 117 -5.88 -6.24 -3.03
N SER A 118 -4.83 -6.92 -2.57
CA SER A 118 -4.96 -8.20 -1.89
C SER A 118 -5.68 -8.08 -0.55
N VAL A 119 -5.34 -7.06 0.26
CA VAL A 119 -5.97 -6.83 1.56
C VAL A 119 -7.42 -6.36 1.41
N THR A 120 -7.66 -5.42 0.49
CA THR A 120 -9.00 -4.88 0.22
C THR A 120 -9.96 -5.99 -0.22
N GLY A 121 -9.52 -6.88 -1.12
CA GLY A 121 -10.32 -8.02 -1.59
C GLY A 121 -10.68 -9.03 -0.48
N MET A 122 -9.89 -9.10 0.59
CA MET A 122 -10.16 -10.02 1.71
C MET A 122 -11.22 -9.49 2.69
N VAL A 123 -11.41 -8.18 2.82
CA VAL A 123 -12.33 -7.61 3.82
C VAL A 123 -13.75 -8.15 3.68
N PRO A 124 -14.39 -8.20 2.49
CA PRO A 124 -15.73 -8.76 2.34
C PRO A 124 -15.81 -10.24 2.73
N LEU A 125 -14.76 -11.03 2.49
CA LEU A 125 -14.74 -12.47 2.77
C LEU A 125 -14.86 -12.79 4.27
N TYR A 126 -14.38 -11.88 5.13
CA TYR A 126 -14.37 -12.06 6.58
C TYR A 126 -15.41 -11.20 7.32
N SER A 127 -16.22 -10.40 6.59
CA SER A 127 -17.15 -9.44 7.17
C SER A 127 -18.52 -10.03 7.55
N GLY A 128 -18.82 -11.26 7.15
CA GLY A 128 -20.14 -11.86 7.30
C GLY A 128 -21.20 -11.04 6.54
N ASN A 129 -22.27 -10.63 7.23
CA ASN A 129 -23.33 -9.81 6.65
C ASN A 129 -23.13 -8.29 6.78
N LYS A 130 -21.92 -7.85 7.21
CA LYS A 130 -21.61 -6.44 7.49
C LYS A 130 -20.48 -5.89 6.62
N ALA A 131 -20.44 -6.28 5.33
CA ALA A 131 -19.34 -5.92 4.42
C ALA A 131 -19.09 -4.40 4.32
N GLY A 132 -20.15 -3.60 4.20
CA GLY A 132 -20.04 -2.14 4.15
C GLY A 132 -19.42 -1.54 5.42
N PHE A 133 -19.84 -2.01 6.59
CA PHE A 133 -19.28 -1.55 7.87
C PHE A 133 -17.81 -1.97 8.02
N ALA A 134 -17.49 -3.23 7.71
CA ALA A 134 -16.11 -3.72 7.78
C ALA A 134 -15.19 -2.95 6.83
N MET A 135 -15.65 -2.64 5.61
CA MET A 135 -14.91 -1.83 4.65
C MET A 135 -14.71 -0.39 5.15
N SER A 136 -15.73 0.19 5.81
CA SER A 136 -15.59 1.53 6.41
C SER A 136 -14.53 1.57 7.51
N VAL A 137 -14.51 0.57 8.41
CA VAL A 137 -13.48 0.46 9.45
C VAL A 137 -12.08 0.28 8.82
N PHE A 138 -11.97 -0.59 7.83
CA PHE A 138 -10.73 -0.83 7.09
C PHE A 138 -10.21 0.46 6.42
N ASN A 139 -11.06 1.20 5.72
CA ASN A 139 -10.69 2.47 5.08
C ASN A 139 -10.34 3.56 6.08
N THR A 140 -11.05 3.61 7.23
CA THR A 140 -10.73 4.54 8.32
C THR A 140 -9.33 4.27 8.86
N GLY A 141 -8.90 3.00 8.94
CA GLY A 141 -7.53 2.65 9.33
C GLY A 141 -6.48 3.27 8.41
N GLY A 142 -6.63 3.14 7.09
CA GLY A 142 -5.74 3.77 6.11
C GLY A 142 -5.77 5.30 6.17
N THR A 143 -6.97 5.90 6.23
CA THR A 143 -7.12 7.36 6.34
C THR A 143 -6.46 7.90 7.60
N LEU A 144 -6.62 7.22 8.74
CA LEU A 144 -5.99 7.59 10.00
C LEU A 144 -4.45 7.52 9.89
N ALA A 145 -3.94 6.53 9.20
CA ALA A 145 -2.50 6.39 8.93
C ALA A 145 -1.95 7.57 8.13
N PHE A 146 -2.64 8.00 7.08
CA PHE A 146 -2.27 9.20 6.31
C PHE A 146 -2.40 10.50 7.11
N GLY A 147 -3.23 10.54 8.15
CA GLY A 147 -3.29 11.67 9.08
C GLY A 147 -2.15 11.67 10.10
N LEU A 148 -1.86 10.51 10.71
CA LEU A 148 -0.88 10.39 11.78
C LEU A 148 0.56 10.27 11.28
N GLY A 149 0.78 9.63 10.13
CA GLY A 149 2.12 9.38 9.61
C GLY A 149 2.92 10.66 9.33
N PRO A 150 2.37 11.67 8.61
CA PRO A 150 3.03 12.95 8.42
C PRO A 150 3.40 13.67 9.73
N LEU A 151 2.49 13.66 10.70
CA LEU A 151 2.74 14.25 12.01
C LEU A 151 3.89 13.55 12.73
N PHE A 152 3.84 12.22 12.76
CA PHE A 152 4.89 11.40 13.39
C PHE A 152 6.24 11.64 12.72
N ILE A 153 6.32 11.50 11.39
CA ILE A 153 7.61 11.52 10.72
C ILE A 153 8.25 12.91 10.69
N THR A 154 7.43 13.95 10.61
CA THR A 154 7.93 15.33 10.71
C THR A 154 8.49 15.62 12.10
N TRP A 155 7.76 15.24 13.15
CA TRP A 155 8.26 15.32 14.52
C TRP A 155 9.53 14.49 14.70
N TYR A 156 9.54 13.25 14.24
CA TYR A 156 10.68 12.34 14.38
C TYR A 156 11.93 12.90 13.67
N ALA A 157 11.78 13.34 12.42
CA ALA A 157 12.88 13.88 11.63
C ALA A 157 13.41 15.21 12.20
N SER A 158 12.54 16.06 12.75
CA SER A 158 12.96 17.29 13.41
C SER A 158 13.76 17.04 14.69
N ARG A 159 13.48 15.94 15.40
CA ARG A 159 14.14 15.60 16.68
C ARG A 159 15.42 14.80 16.50
N PHE A 160 15.45 13.87 15.56
CA PHE A 160 16.51 12.88 15.40
C PHE A 160 17.24 12.99 14.05
N GLY A 161 16.76 13.82 13.15
CA GLY A 161 17.30 13.99 11.79
C GLY A 161 16.94 12.84 10.83
N LEU A 162 17.15 13.09 9.53
CA LEU A 162 16.85 12.12 8.47
C LEU A 162 17.64 10.81 8.61
N GLY A 163 18.90 10.87 9.11
CA GLY A 163 19.74 9.69 9.27
C GLY A 163 19.19 8.65 10.24
N ALA A 164 18.28 9.05 11.14
CA ALA A 164 17.66 8.16 12.11
C ALA A 164 16.38 7.49 11.59
N LEU A 165 15.88 7.86 10.40
CA LEU A 165 14.66 7.26 9.84
C LEU A 165 14.70 5.73 9.77
N PRO A 166 15.82 5.06 9.44
CA PRO A 166 15.88 3.60 9.45
C PRO A 166 15.52 2.95 10.78
N LEU A 167 15.67 3.64 11.91
CA LEU A 167 15.25 3.10 13.21
C LEU A 167 13.74 2.92 13.32
N THR A 168 12.97 3.69 12.56
CA THR A 168 11.50 3.53 12.52
C THR A 168 11.06 2.19 11.94
N MET A 169 11.92 1.50 11.15
CA MET A 169 11.63 0.16 10.62
C MET A 169 11.30 -0.84 11.72
N VAL A 170 11.92 -0.71 12.90
CA VAL A 170 11.74 -1.66 14.00
C VAL A 170 10.26 -1.81 14.34
N LEU A 171 9.53 -0.70 14.47
CA LEU A 171 8.11 -0.72 14.77
C LEU A 171 7.28 -1.41 13.67
N GLY A 172 7.56 -1.10 12.42
CA GLY A 172 6.85 -1.69 11.29
C GLY A 172 7.18 -3.17 11.07
N LEU A 173 8.44 -3.57 11.30
CA LEU A 173 8.84 -4.97 11.24
C LEU A 173 8.20 -5.79 12.37
N MET A 174 8.12 -5.25 13.59
CA MET A 174 7.40 -5.90 14.68
C MET A 174 5.91 -6.10 14.33
N ALA A 175 5.25 -5.07 13.79
CA ALA A 175 3.89 -5.19 13.29
C ALA A 175 3.78 -6.24 12.18
N THR A 176 4.72 -6.27 11.23
CA THR A 176 4.73 -7.24 10.13
C THR A 176 4.91 -8.68 10.62
N VAL A 177 5.77 -8.92 11.62
CA VAL A 177 5.94 -10.24 12.24
C VAL A 177 4.63 -10.72 12.88
N TYR A 178 3.94 -9.85 13.62
CA TYR A 178 2.61 -10.17 14.15
C TYR A 178 1.62 -10.50 13.04
N LEU A 179 1.58 -9.69 11.98
CA LEU A 179 0.66 -9.85 10.85
C LEU A 179 0.96 -11.11 10.04
N PHE A 180 2.20 -11.57 10.02
CA PHE A 180 2.57 -12.85 9.40
C PHE A 180 1.78 -14.03 9.98
N ALA A 181 1.51 -14.01 11.27
CA ALA A 181 0.71 -15.05 11.93
C ALA A 181 -0.81 -14.77 11.85
N ALA A 182 -1.21 -13.49 11.83
CA ALA A 182 -2.61 -13.08 11.95
C ALA A 182 -3.36 -13.03 10.62
N VAL A 183 -2.67 -12.78 9.49
CA VAL A 183 -3.30 -12.67 8.15
C VAL A 183 -3.35 -14.04 7.49
N PRO A 184 -4.56 -14.57 7.19
CA PRO A 184 -4.70 -15.85 6.48
C PRO A 184 -4.30 -15.70 5.00
N ALA A 185 -4.10 -16.83 4.34
CA ALA A 185 -3.97 -16.83 2.88
C ALA A 185 -5.30 -16.36 2.23
N PRO A 186 -5.26 -15.50 1.21
CA PRO A 186 -6.45 -15.09 0.49
C PRO A 186 -7.15 -16.32 -0.12
N GLN A 187 -8.49 -16.32 -0.02
CA GLN A 187 -9.31 -17.31 -0.70
C GLN A 187 -10.09 -16.55 -1.77
N THR A 188 -9.82 -16.85 -3.04
CA THR A 188 -10.51 -16.23 -4.16
C THR A 188 -11.27 -17.27 -4.96
N GLU A 189 -12.46 -16.92 -5.45
CA GLU A 189 -13.24 -17.75 -6.34
C GLU A 189 -12.81 -17.51 -7.80
N GLY A 190 -11.99 -18.42 -8.36
CA GLY A 190 -12.31 -18.93 -9.70
C GLY A 190 -11.86 -18.20 -10.96
N MET A 191 -11.14 -17.08 -11.01
CA MET A 191 -10.66 -16.52 -12.29
C MET A 191 -9.30 -17.07 -12.77
N ARG A 192 -8.95 -18.27 -12.35
CA ARG A 192 -7.65 -18.90 -12.63
C ARG A 192 -7.34 -19.17 -14.10
N SER A 193 -8.36 -19.28 -14.95
CA SER A 193 -8.21 -19.66 -16.36
C SER A 193 -8.07 -18.52 -17.35
N LEU A 194 -8.38 -17.28 -16.94
CA LEU A 194 -8.39 -16.12 -17.83
C LEU A 194 -7.05 -15.38 -17.80
N GLY A 195 -6.59 -14.93 -18.98
CA GLY A 195 -5.51 -13.97 -19.05
C GLY A 195 -5.95 -12.61 -18.50
N PHE A 196 -4.98 -11.72 -18.18
CA PHE A 196 -5.24 -10.40 -17.58
C PHE A 196 -6.35 -9.61 -18.28
N LEU A 197 -6.27 -9.45 -19.60
CA LEU A 197 -7.29 -8.72 -20.38
C LEU A 197 -8.64 -9.43 -20.38
N GLY A 198 -8.66 -10.76 -20.36
CA GLY A 198 -9.89 -11.54 -20.24
C GLY A 198 -10.57 -11.35 -18.90
N ALA A 199 -9.79 -11.38 -17.80
CA ALA A 199 -10.29 -11.15 -16.46
C ALA A 199 -10.84 -9.72 -16.29
N VAL A 200 -10.15 -8.70 -16.82
CA VAL A 200 -10.61 -7.31 -16.83
C VAL A 200 -11.94 -7.19 -17.60
N LYS A 201 -12.02 -7.76 -18.81
CA LYS A 201 -13.21 -7.69 -19.64
C LYS A 201 -14.41 -8.39 -19.01
N GLU A 202 -14.20 -9.58 -18.41
CA GLU A 202 -15.25 -10.33 -17.73
C GLU A 202 -15.73 -9.62 -16.46
N SER A 203 -14.83 -9.08 -15.66
CA SER A 203 -15.17 -8.37 -14.41
C SER A 203 -15.89 -7.05 -14.65
N LEU A 204 -15.54 -6.33 -15.72
CA LEU A 204 -16.05 -4.99 -16.00
C LEU A 204 -17.20 -4.99 -17.02
N GLY A 205 -17.38 -6.08 -17.78
CA GLY A 205 -18.40 -6.16 -18.82
C GLY A 205 -18.37 -4.93 -19.74
N ASP A 206 -19.52 -4.32 -20.00
CA ASP A 206 -19.64 -3.14 -20.84
C ASP A 206 -19.08 -1.85 -20.21
N ALA A 207 -18.86 -1.86 -18.87
CA ALA A 207 -18.31 -0.71 -18.15
C ALA A 207 -16.79 -0.53 -18.31
N TRP A 208 -16.08 -1.46 -18.98
CA TRP A 208 -14.62 -1.43 -19.09
C TRP A 208 -14.07 -0.12 -19.67
N LYS A 209 -14.78 0.48 -20.65
CA LYS A 209 -14.38 1.76 -21.25
C LYS A 209 -14.46 2.91 -20.26
N SER A 210 -15.54 2.97 -19.48
CA SER A 210 -15.71 3.99 -18.42
C SER A 210 -14.67 3.86 -17.33
N VAL A 211 -14.38 2.61 -16.90
CA VAL A 211 -13.34 2.35 -15.89
C VAL A 211 -11.95 2.69 -16.43
N ALA A 212 -11.64 2.35 -17.69
CA ALA A 212 -10.38 2.72 -18.31
C ALA A 212 -10.21 4.24 -18.42
N LEU A 213 -11.30 4.97 -18.77
CA LEU A 213 -11.28 6.43 -18.80
C LEU A 213 -11.06 7.03 -17.42
N ILE A 214 -11.76 6.54 -16.39
CA ILE A 214 -11.56 6.98 -15.01
C ILE A 214 -10.12 6.71 -14.57
N TRP A 215 -9.60 5.52 -14.85
CA TRP A 215 -8.21 5.16 -14.55
C TRP A 215 -7.22 6.12 -15.23
N LEU A 216 -7.41 6.40 -16.54
CA LEU A 216 -6.58 7.34 -17.28
C LEU A 216 -6.60 8.75 -16.67
N VAL A 217 -7.79 9.24 -16.32
CA VAL A 217 -7.95 10.56 -15.65
C VAL A 217 -7.21 10.58 -14.30
N MET A 218 -7.28 9.49 -13.54
CA MET A 218 -6.57 9.39 -12.26
C MET A 218 -5.03 9.35 -12.43
N VAL A 219 -4.53 8.73 -13.49
CA VAL A 219 -3.09 8.70 -13.82
C VAL A 219 -2.58 10.09 -14.23
N LEU A 220 -3.38 10.83 -14.99
CA LEU A 220 -2.99 12.15 -15.52
C LEU A 220 -3.18 13.31 -14.54
N ARG A 221 -3.87 13.09 -13.42
CA ARG A 221 -4.08 14.09 -12.37
C ARG A 221 -2.88 14.18 -11.42
#